data_7c59098e09c7d9e8649411f9c5325d2a
#
_entry.id   7c59098e09c7d9e8649411f9c5325d2a
#
_cell.length_a   1.000
_cell.length_b   1.000
_cell.length_c   1.000
_cell.angle_alpha   90.00
_cell.angle_beta   90.00
_cell.angle_gamma   90.00
#
_symmetry.space_group_name_H-M   'P 1'
#
loop_
_entity.id
_entity.type
_entity.pdbx_description
1 polymer ?
#
loop_
_entity_poly.entity_id
_entity_poly.type
_entity_poly.pdbx_seq_one_letter_code
_entity_poly.pdbx_strand_id
1 'polypeptide(L)'
;MAKRKRLTPTVGLSTGLPHPAAAPEVKSTATLTRGLGSPRPPIADVAHDAASANALAEVVQTLTDARNEGRLIQRLPLHLIDAEHLVRDRIAADAEEMAVLKDSIRQRGQQTAIEVVALEDGRYGLISGWRRLGALRDLLSETKEPAFESVLALIRNPADAAESYVAMVEENEIRVGLSYYERARIVARSVDRSVFRSDRVALAQLFAAVSRSKRSKIGQFVTLVRQLDQGLKHPTEITERSGLALVQAL
;
A
#
# COMPACT_ATOMS: atom_id res chain seq x y z
N MET A 1 -45.27 -6.51 19.88
CA MET A 1 -44.87 -5.17 20.37
C MET A 1 -44.13 -5.32 21.69
N ALA A 2 -42.79 -5.27 21.69
CA ALA A 2 -41.98 -5.39 22.89
C ALA A 2 -41.35 -4.03 23.24
N LYS A 3 -41.70 -3.50 24.43
CA LYS A 3 -41.22 -2.22 24.96
C LYS A 3 -39.78 -2.34 25.43
N ARG A 4 -38.89 -1.51 24.86
CA ARG A 4 -37.52 -1.32 25.36
C ARG A 4 -37.53 -0.45 26.64
N LYS A 5 -36.98 -0.98 27.74
CA LYS A 5 -36.70 -0.25 29.00
C LYS A 5 -35.45 0.60 28.84
N ARG A 6 -35.58 1.90 29.05
CA ARG A 6 -34.45 2.82 29.22
C ARG A 6 -33.92 2.71 30.65
N LEU A 7 -32.60 2.55 30.79
CA LEU A 7 -31.90 2.66 32.05
C LEU A 7 -31.47 4.13 32.28
N THR A 8 -31.96 4.75 33.34
CA THR A 8 -31.52 6.07 33.82
C THR A 8 -30.43 5.87 34.86
N PRO A 9 -29.32 6.64 34.84
CA PRO A 9 -28.33 6.61 35.92
C PRO A 9 -28.81 7.46 37.08
N THR A 10 -28.81 6.85 38.26
CA THR A 10 -29.10 7.52 39.52
C THR A 10 -27.83 8.20 40.04
N VAL A 11 -27.84 9.52 40.09
CA VAL A 11 -26.80 10.31 40.77
C VAL A 11 -27.15 10.36 42.26
N GLY A 12 -26.36 9.71 43.09
CA GLY A 12 -26.41 9.84 44.54
C GLY A 12 -25.29 10.77 45.00
N LEU A 13 -25.62 12.00 45.33
CA LEU A 13 -24.77 12.89 46.12
C LEU A 13 -24.84 12.49 47.56
N SER A 14 -23.70 12.09 48.18
CA SER A 14 -23.51 12.04 49.63
C SER A 14 -22.33 12.93 49.99
N THR A 15 -22.66 14.09 50.54
CA THR A 15 -21.75 14.99 51.23
C THR A 15 -21.46 14.46 52.62
N GLY A 16 -20.20 14.18 52.94
CA GLY A 16 -19.73 13.85 54.28
C GLY A 16 -18.23 14.00 54.33
N LEU A 17 -17.77 15.21 54.68
CA LEU A 17 -16.37 15.47 55.05
C LEU A 17 -16.16 15.12 56.50
N PRO A 18 -15.20 14.27 56.90
CA PRO A 18 -14.72 14.21 58.26
C PRO A 18 -13.55 15.18 58.45
N HIS A 19 -13.62 15.90 59.56
CA HIS A 19 -12.66 16.85 60.11
C HIS A 19 -11.29 16.18 60.37
N PRO A 20 -10.16 16.88 60.19
CA PRO A 20 -8.83 16.29 60.39
C PRO A 20 -8.52 16.20 61.90
N ALA A 21 -8.19 15.01 62.33
CA ALA A 21 -7.61 14.77 63.63
C ALA A 21 -6.16 15.26 63.67
N ALA A 22 -5.77 15.87 64.79
CA ALA A 22 -4.47 16.44 65.08
C ALA A 22 -3.30 15.47 64.81
N ALA A 23 -2.32 15.95 64.07
CA ALA A 23 -1.06 15.26 63.83
C ALA A 23 -0.17 15.27 65.06
N PRO A 24 0.53 14.17 65.45
CA PRO A 24 1.57 14.21 66.44
C PRO A 24 2.82 14.88 65.85
N GLU A 25 3.35 15.84 66.63
CA GLU A 25 4.66 16.46 66.42
C GLU A 25 5.77 15.41 66.40
N VAL A 26 6.31 15.12 65.21
CA VAL A 26 7.56 14.36 65.07
C VAL A 26 8.69 15.37 65.02
N LYS A 27 9.53 15.43 66.06
CA LYS A 27 10.75 16.19 66.11
C LYS A 27 11.66 15.74 64.98
N SER A 28 11.84 16.61 63.99
CA SER A 28 12.76 16.41 62.85
C SER A 28 14.19 16.50 63.36
N THR A 29 14.86 15.38 63.50
CA THR A 29 16.33 15.33 63.46
C THR A 29 16.71 15.19 61.99
N ALA A 30 16.81 16.32 61.30
CA ALA A 30 17.40 16.37 59.98
C ALA A 30 18.89 16.11 60.06
N THR A 31 19.27 14.83 60.01
CA THR A 31 20.62 14.46 59.60
C THR A 31 20.65 14.48 58.10
N LEU A 32 21.28 15.52 57.55
CA LEU A 32 21.67 15.62 56.16
C LEU A 32 22.70 14.52 55.84
N THR A 33 22.26 13.29 55.68
CA THR A 33 23.03 12.30 54.95
C THR A 33 22.73 12.55 53.44
N ARG A 34 23.63 13.33 52.88
CA ARG A 34 23.84 13.41 51.43
C ARG A 34 23.98 11.97 50.92
N GLY A 35 22.88 11.39 50.45
CA GLY A 35 22.86 10.03 49.92
C GLY A 35 23.79 9.92 48.75
N LEU A 36 25.00 9.47 49.03
CA LEU A 36 25.81 8.78 48.01
C LEU A 36 24.94 7.63 47.55
N GLY A 37 24.46 7.71 46.31
CA GLY A 37 23.72 6.61 45.69
C GLY A 37 24.49 5.32 45.91
N SER A 38 23.87 4.33 46.50
CA SER A 38 24.48 3.02 46.69
C SER A 38 25.03 2.59 45.33
N PRO A 39 26.31 2.24 45.24
CA PRO A 39 26.85 1.76 43.97
C PRO A 39 26.06 0.52 43.60
N ARG A 40 25.35 0.60 42.47
CA ARG A 40 24.67 -0.58 41.92
C ARG A 40 25.74 -1.64 41.70
N PRO A 41 25.48 -2.90 42.10
CA PRO A 41 26.45 -3.96 41.88
C PRO A 41 26.77 -4.03 40.38
N PRO A 42 28.01 -4.15 39.95
CA PRO A 42 28.43 -4.17 38.53
C PRO A 42 27.65 -5.19 37.67
N ILE A 43 27.22 -6.30 38.29
CA ILE A 43 26.39 -7.33 37.68
C ILE A 43 25.01 -6.79 37.28
N ALA A 44 24.41 -5.89 38.08
CA ALA A 44 23.11 -5.33 37.74
C ALA A 44 23.17 -4.39 36.52
N ASP A 45 24.25 -3.64 36.34
CA ASP A 45 24.47 -2.77 35.19
C ASP A 45 24.75 -3.59 33.92
N VAL A 46 25.59 -4.63 34.01
CA VAL A 46 25.83 -5.57 32.92
C VAL A 46 24.54 -6.31 32.50
N ALA A 47 23.74 -6.73 33.44
CA ALA A 47 22.46 -7.39 33.14
C ALA A 47 21.45 -6.43 32.51
N HIS A 48 21.43 -5.15 32.92
CA HIS A 48 20.59 -4.12 32.33
C HIS A 48 21.03 -3.78 30.89
N ASP A 49 22.34 -3.63 30.68
CA ASP A 49 22.91 -3.36 29.36
C ASP A 49 22.66 -4.52 28.40
N ALA A 50 22.83 -5.77 28.85
CA ALA A 50 22.53 -6.95 28.08
C ALA A 50 21.04 -7.06 27.73
N ALA A 51 20.13 -6.77 28.66
CA ALA A 51 18.69 -6.76 28.41
C ALA A 51 18.30 -5.67 27.41
N SER A 52 18.89 -4.49 27.52
CA SER A 52 18.65 -3.37 26.58
C SER A 52 19.18 -3.70 25.19
N ALA A 53 20.37 -4.31 25.09
CA ALA A 53 20.93 -4.73 23.82
C ALA A 53 20.08 -5.82 23.15
N ASN A 54 19.58 -6.79 23.90
CA ASN A 54 18.70 -7.83 23.39
C ASN A 54 17.35 -7.26 22.93
N ALA A 55 16.75 -6.35 23.69
CA ALA A 55 15.51 -5.68 23.29
C ALA A 55 15.70 -4.85 22.00
N LEU A 56 16.81 -4.14 21.89
CA LEU A 56 17.14 -3.41 20.66
C LEU A 56 17.33 -4.36 19.46
N ALA A 57 18.04 -5.47 19.65
CA ALA A 57 18.25 -6.47 18.62
C ALA A 57 16.92 -7.08 18.15
N GLU A 58 16.00 -7.38 19.06
CA GLU A 58 14.65 -7.88 18.73
C GLU A 58 13.83 -6.87 17.94
N VAL A 59 13.87 -5.59 18.32
CA VAL A 59 13.20 -4.52 17.55
C VAL A 59 13.79 -4.37 16.15
N VAL A 60 15.12 -4.37 16.04
CA VAL A 60 15.80 -4.31 14.74
C VAL A 60 15.43 -5.50 13.87
N GLN A 61 15.41 -6.70 14.44
CA GLN A 61 15.00 -7.91 13.72
C GLN A 61 13.55 -7.80 13.25
N THR A 62 12.63 -7.41 14.13
CA THR A 62 11.21 -7.23 13.80
C THR A 62 11.00 -6.23 12.67
N LEU A 63 11.72 -5.09 12.70
CA LEU A 63 11.65 -4.08 11.64
C LEU A 63 12.24 -4.61 10.32
N THR A 64 13.33 -5.36 10.40
CA THR A 64 13.97 -5.98 9.24
C THR A 64 13.06 -7.00 8.59
N ASP A 65 12.42 -7.85 9.39
CA ASP A 65 11.46 -8.85 8.91
C ASP A 65 10.23 -8.17 8.30
N ALA A 66 9.68 -7.15 8.97
CA ALA A 66 8.56 -6.37 8.42
C ALA A 66 8.91 -5.68 7.11
N ARG A 67 10.17 -5.23 6.95
CA ARG A 67 10.65 -4.65 5.70
C ARG A 67 10.79 -5.71 4.61
N ASN A 68 11.41 -6.84 4.92
CA ASN A 68 11.65 -7.94 3.97
C ASN A 68 10.34 -8.60 3.52
N GLU A 69 9.34 -8.67 4.40
CA GLU A 69 8.00 -9.18 4.10
C GLU A 69 7.09 -8.13 3.43
N GLY A 70 7.59 -6.94 3.13
CA GLY A 70 6.82 -5.88 2.48
C GLY A 70 5.63 -5.37 3.31
N ARG A 71 5.73 -5.44 4.64
CA ARG A 71 4.70 -4.95 5.59
C ARG A 71 4.97 -3.53 6.09
N LEU A 72 6.17 -3.00 5.82
CA LEU A 72 6.59 -1.68 6.28
C LEU A 72 6.35 -0.62 5.20
N ILE A 73 5.53 0.38 5.54
CA ILE A 73 5.33 1.55 4.67
C ILE A 73 6.56 2.46 4.77
N GLN A 74 7.11 2.83 3.62
CA GLN A 74 8.26 3.71 3.49
C GLN A 74 7.91 4.95 2.66
N ARG A 75 8.66 6.05 2.87
CA ARG A 75 8.60 7.23 2.00
C ARG A 75 9.62 7.08 0.89
N LEU A 76 9.17 7.11 -0.35
CA LEU A 76 10.02 7.02 -1.53
C LEU A 76 9.93 8.31 -2.35
N PRO A 77 11.05 8.82 -2.89
CA PRO A 77 11.03 9.96 -3.81
C PRO A 77 10.22 9.64 -5.07
N LEU A 78 9.37 10.58 -5.51
CA LEU A 78 8.50 10.38 -6.70
C LEU A 78 9.28 10.10 -7.99
N HIS A 79 10.49 10.67 -8.12
CA HIS A 79 11.32 10.51 -9.32
C HIS A 79 11.90 9.10 -9.46
N LEU A 80 11.99 8.34 -8.37
CA LEU A 80 12.45 6.94 -8.38
C LEU A 80 11.34 5.95 -8.77
N ILE A 81 10.09 6.40 -8.88
CA ILE A 81 8.97 5.50 -9.19
C ILE A 81 8.74 5.45 -10.69
N ASP A 82 8.92 4.29 -11.28
CA ASP A 82 8.51 4.01 -12.66
C ASP A 82 7.01 3.70 -12.69
N ALA A 83 6.22 4.67 -13.17
CA ALA A 83 4.77 4.54 -13.27
C ALA A 83 4.32 3.60 -14.38
N GLU A 84 5.21 3.28 -15.32
CA GLU A 84 4.92 2.44 -16.49
C GLU A 84 5.42 1.00 -16.31
N HIS A 85 5.97 0.69 -15.14
CA HIS A 85 6.47 -0.65 -14.85
C HIS A 85 5.40 -1.72 -15.04
N LEU A 86 4.17 -1.48 -14.60
CA LEU A 86 3.04 -2.36 -14.88
C LEU A 86 2.03 -1.66 -15.81
N VAL A 87 1.32 -2.46 -16.57
CA VAL A 87 0.32 -1.97 -17.53
C VAL A 87 -0.82 -1.28 -16.78
N ARG A 88 -1.17 -0.09 -17.21
CA ARG A 88 -2.39 0.58 -16.78
C ARG A 88 -3.58 -0.22 -17.29
N ASP A 89 -4.42 -0.64 -16.39
CA ASP A 89 -5.69 -1.28 -16.69
C ASP A 89 -6.71 -0.30 -17.32
N ARG A 90 -6.55 1.01 -17.05
CA ARG A 90 -7.33 2.09 -17.67
C ARG A 90 -6.44 3.06 -18.43
N ILE A 91 -6.77 3.29 -19.69
CA ILE A 91 -6.07 4.22 -20.58
C ILE A 91 -6.41 5.67 -20.24
N ALA A 92 -7.58 5.93 -19.66
CA ALA A 92 -8.03 7.28 -19.26
C ALA A 92 -8.50 7.30 -17.81
N ALA A 93 -8.01 8.28 -17.04
CA ALA A 93 -8.61 8.66 -15.76
C ALA A 93 -9.67 9.73 -16.01
N ASP A 94 -10.79 9.67 -15.30
CA ASP A 94 -11.75 10.75 -15.26
C ASP A 94 -11.10 11.98 -14.60
N ALA A 95 -11.13 13.11 -15.31
CA ALA A 95 -10.50 14.36 -14.85
C ALA A 95 -11.15 14.88 -13.55
N GLU A 96 -12.47 14.70 -13.40
CA GLU A 96 -13.19 15.12 -12.19
C GLU A 96 -12.79 14.28 -10.98
N GLU A 97 -12.72 12.96 -11.15
CA GLU A 97 -12.27 12.04 -10.09
C GLU A 97 -10.80 12.32 -9.69
N MET A 98 -9.96 12.69 -10.65
CA MET A 98 -8.57 13.06 -10.35
C MET A 98 -8.49 14.38 -9.56
N ALA A 99 -9.29 15.37 -9.89
CA ALA A 99 -9.36 16.63 -9.16
C ALA A 99 -9.79 16.41 -7.70
N VAL A 100 -10.83 15.62 -7.46
CA VAL A 100 -11.30 15.25 -6.12
C VAL A 100 -10.19 14.53 -5.33
N LEU A 101 -9.45 13.63 -5.97
CA LEU A 101 -8.34 12.91 -5.33
C LEU A 101 -7.19 13.86 -4.96
N LYS A 102 -6.84 14.80 -5.85
CA LYS A 102 -5.81 15.84 -5.59
C LYS A 102 -6.19 16.70 -4.39
N ASP A 103 -7.44 17.17 -4.32
CA ASP A 103 -7.91 17.96 -3.20
C ASP A 103 -7.91 17.18 -1.89
N SER A 104 -8.29 15.91 -1.92
CA SER A 104 -8.22 15.03 -0.77
C SER A 104 -6.78 14.85 -0.27
N ILE A 105 -5.82 14.64 -1.18
CA ILE A 105 -4.40 14.49 -0.83
C ILE A 105 -3.82 15.81 -0.31
N ARG A 106 -4.21 16.95 -0.90
CA ARG A 106 -3.78 18.27 -0.43
C ARG A 106 -4.22 18.57 1.00
N GLN A 107 -5.47 18.22 1.35
CA GLN A 107 -6.05 18.51 2.66
C GLN A 107 -5.61 17.54 3.76
N ARG A 108 -5.49 16.25 3.45
CA ARG A 108 -5.31 15.16 4.45
C ARG A 108 -4.01 14.39 4.29
N GLY A 109 -3.24 14.68 3.27
CA GLY A 109 -2.08 13.88 2.89
C GLY A 109 -2.50 12.54 2.25
N GLN A 110 -1.49 11.77 1.88
CA GLN A 110 -1.71 10.41 1.37
C GLN A 110 -2.10 9.46 2.51
N GLN A 111 -3.31 8.92 2.48
CA GLN A 111 -3.85 8.01 3.50
C GLN A 111 -3.52 6.53 3.23
N THR A 112 -3.40 6.15 1.97
CA THR A 112 -3.14 4.76 1.56
C THR A 112 -1.84 4.70 0.77
N ALA A 113 -0.93 3.80 1.15
CA ALA A 113 0.32 3.59 0.42
C ALA A 113 0.06 3.09 -1.01
N ILE A 114 0.98 3.39 -1.92
CA ILE A 114 1.08 2.69 -3.20
C ILE A 114 1.85 1.38 -3.01
N GLU A 115 1.75 0.45 -3.94
CA GLU A 115 2.57 -0.75 -3.95
C GLU A 115 3.59 -0.69 -5.07
N VAL A 116 4.83 -1.03 -4.75
CA VAL A 116 5.96 -1.00 -5.67
C VAL A 116 6.85 -2.22 -5.51
N VAL A 117 7.61 -2.56 -6.56
CA VAL A 117 8.68 -3.56 -6.52
C VAL A 117 10.02 -2.88 -6.75
N ALA A 118 11.06 -3.31 -6.05
CA ALA A 118 12.41 -2.82 -6.28
C ALA A 118 12.93 -3.33 -7.64
N LEU A 119 13.54 -2.44 -8.44
CA LEU A 119 14.19 -2.76 -9.70
C LEU A 119 15.71 -2.81 -9.53
N GLU A 120 16.41 -3.49 -10.44
CA GLU A 120 17.87 -3.69 -10.39
C GLU A 120 18.66 -2.37 -10.49
N ASP A 121 18.08 -1.34 -11.11
CA ASP A 121 18.68 -0.01 -11.30
C ASP A 121 18.49 0.93 -10.10
N GLY A 122 17.99 0.45 -8.98
CA GLY A 122 17.73 1.24 -7.77
C GLY A 122 16.45 2.08 -7.84
N ARG A 123 15.66 1.95 -8.90
CA ARG A 123 14.31 2.51 -9.01
C ARG A 123 13.27 1.54 -8.49
N TYR A 124 12.02 1.98 -8.49
CA TYR A 124 10.88 1.18 -8.04
C TYR A 124 9.81 1.13 -9.12
N GLY A 125 9.41 -0.07 -9.49
CA GLY A 125 8.30 -0.30 -10.42
C GLY A 125 6.95 -0.21 -9.71
N LEU A 126 6.03 0.60 -10.20
CA LEU A 126 4.69 0.73 -9.64
C LEU A 126 3.87 -0.54 -9.92
N ILE A 127 3.29 -1.14 -8.86
CA ILE A 127 2.34 -2.26 -8.94
C ILE A 127 0.90 -1.72 -8.84
N SER A 128 0.60 -0.94 -7.79
CA SER A 128 -0.75 -0.43 -7.50
C SER A 128 -0.72 1.00 -6.99
N GLY A 129 -1.78 1.76 -7.27
CA GLY A 129 -1.93 3.14 -6.78
C GLY A 129 -1.54 4.22 -7.79
N TRP A 130 -1.63 3.93 -9.08
CA TRP A 130 -1.32 4.86 -10.18
C TRP A 130 -2.01 6.24 -10.04
N ARG A 131 -3.30 6.27 -9.70
CA ARG A 131 -4.02 7.55 -9.52
C ARG A 131 -3.40 8.40 -8.41
N ARG A 132 -2.99 7.77 -7.30
CA ARG A 132 -2.34 8.47 -6.17
C ARG A 132 -0.96 9.00 -6.57
N LEU A 133 -0.19 8.20 -7.29
CA LEU A 133 1.10 8.64 -7.83
C LEU A 133 0.95 9.82 -8.80
N GLY A 134 -0.03 9.74 -9.72
CA GLY A 134 -0.36 10.82 -10.65
C GLY A 134 -0.76 12.10 -9.92
N ALA A 135 -1.71 11.99 -8.98
CA ALA A 135 -2.16 13.12 -8.19
C ALA A 135 -1.03 13.82 -7.40
N LEU A 136 -0.09 13.04 -6.83
CA LEU A 136 1.07 13.60 -6.14
C LEU A 136 2.05 14.29 -7.10
N ARG A 137 2.28 13.73 -8.28
CA ARG A 137 3.11 14.37 -9.32
C ARG A 137 2.49 15.68 -9.82
N ASP A 138 1.19 15.69 -10.03
CA ASP A 138 0.47 16.90 -10.42
C ASP A 138 0.56 17.96 -9.31
N LEU A 139 0.30 17.59 -8.05
CA LEU A 139 0.43 18.48 -6.91
C LEU A 139 1.84 19.05 -6.78
N LEU A 140 2.87 18.23 -6.91
CA LEU A 140 4.26 18.70 -6.88
C LEU A 140 4.55 19.69 -8.01
N SER A 141 4.05 19.41 -9.23
CA SER A 141 4.24 20.30 -10.39
C SER A 141 3.52 21.65 -10.22
N GLU A 142 2.33 21.65 -9.60
CA GLU A 142 1.50 22.83 -9.38
C GLU A 142 1.99 23.70 -8.23
N THR A 143 2.35 23.07 -7.09
CA THR A 143 2.65 23.79 -5.85
C THR A 143 4.14 23.92 -5.56
N LYS A 144 4.97 22.97 -6.08
CA LYS A 144 6.40 22.83 -5.77
C LYS A 144 6.69 22.67 -4.27
N GLU A 145 5.70 22.20 -3.52
CA GLU A 145 5.85 21.98 -2.08
C GLU A 145 6.65 20.68 -1.80
N PRO A 146 7.65 20.72 -0.91
CA PRO A 146 8.45 19.53 -0.54
C PRO A 146 7.61 18.39 0.05
N ALA A 147 6.42 18.70 0.58
CA ALA A 147 5.48 17.71 1.11
C ALA A 147 5.06 16.66 0.06
N PHE A 148 5.06 17.04 -1.23
CA PHE A 148 4.66 16.19 -2.35
C PHE A 148 5.83 15.58 -3.13
N GLU A 149 7.08 15.76 -2.70
CA GLU A 149 8.25 15.15 -3.35
C GLU A 149 8.37 13.64 -3.11
N SER A 150 7.66 13.13 -2.12
CA SER A 150 7.71 11.73 -1.73
C SER A 150 6.31 11.10 -1.64
N VAL A 151 6.26 9.79 -1.84
CA VAL A 151 5.06 8.97 -1.77
C VAL A 151 5.19 7.91 -0.69
N LEU A 152 4.11 7.63 0.05
CA LEU A 152 4.04 6.47 0.94
C LEU A 152 3.89 5.21 0.09
N ALA A 153 4.82 4.28 0.23
CA ALA A 153 4.89 3.07 -0.57
C ALA A 153 5.13 1.82 0.29
N LEU A 154 4.58 0.71 -0.15
CA LEU A 154 4.82 -0.63 0.33
C LEU A 154 5.71 -1.33 -0.71
N ILE A 155 6.91 -1.74 -0.32
CA ILE A 155 7.83 -2.42 -1.23
C ILE A 155 7.53 -3.92 -1.16
N ARG A 156 7.07 -4.49 -2.27
CA ARG A 156 6.82 -5.92 -2.43
C ARG A 156 8.06 -6.65 -2.93
N ASN A 157 8.25 -7.89 -2.51
CA ASN A 157 9.33 -8.73 -3.05
C ASN A 157 9.02 -9.10 -4.51
N PRO A 158 10.05 -9.29 -5.37
CA PRO A 158 9.86 -9.71 -6.75
C PRO A 158 9.10 -11.05 -6.90
N ALA A 159 9.26 -11.98 -5.95
CA ALA A 159 8.48 -13.23 -5.92
C ALA A 159 6.98 -12.96 -5.74
N ASP A 160 6.63 -11.94 -4.95
CA ASP A 160 5.25 -11.55 -4.68
C ASP A 160 4.69 -10.64 -5.80
N ALA A 161 5.55 -10.13 -6.69
CA ALA A 161 5.14 -9.25 -7.78
C ALA A 161 4.18 -9.96 -8.75
N ALA A 162 4.43 -11.22 -9.06
CA ALA A 162 3.53 -12.01 -9.90
C ALA A 162 2.17 -12.25 -9.21
N GLU A 163 2.17 -12.54 -7.91
CA GLU A 163 0.95 -12.69 -7.11
C GLU A 163 0.20 -11.36 -6.97
N SER A 164 0.91 -10.28 -6.72
CA SER A 164 0.34 -8.92 -6.69
C SER A 164 -0.27 -8.53 -8.04
N TYR A 165 0.33 -8.98 -9.13
CA TYR A 165 -0.19 -8.78 -10.49
C TYR A 165 -1.50 -9.54 -10.70
N VAL A 166 -1.54 -10.80 -10.27
CA VAL A 166 -2.75 -11.63 -10.31
C VAL A 166 -3.85 -10.98 -9.47
N ALA A 167 -3.55 -10.60 -8.24
CA ALA A 167 -4.53 -9.96 -7.34
C ALA A 167 -5.07 -8.63 -7.91
N MET A 168 -4.22 -7.82 -8.55
CA MET A 168 -4.64 -6.60 -9.23
C MET A 168 -5.62 -6.91 -10.38
N VAL A 169 -5.30 -7.90 -11.21
CA VAL A 169 -6.16 -8.29 -12.33
C VAL A 169 -7.49 -8.85 -11.84
N GLU A 170 -7.48 -9.69 -10.79
CA GLU A 170 -8.69 -10.22 -10.18
C GLU A 170 -9.58 -9.12 -9.58
N GLU A 171 -8.99 -8.16 -8.86
CA GLU A 171 -9.73 -7.00 -8.34
C GLU A 171 -10.40 -6.21 -9.46
N ASN A 172 -9.69 -5.98 -10.56
CA ASN A 172 -10.20 -5.22 -11.70
C ASN A 172 -11.24 -6.00 -12.52
N GLU A 173 -11.12 -7.33 -12.63
CA GLU A 173 -12.15 -8.18 -13.23
C GLU A 173 -13.49 -8.13 -12.45
N ILE A 174 -13.42 -7.95 -11.13
CA ILE A 174 -14.59 -7.86 -10.25
C ILE A 174 -15.22 -6.46 -10.31
N ARG A 175 -14.40 -5.41 -10.39
CA ARG A 175 -14.88 -4.03 -10.26
C ARG A 175 -15.62 -3.48 -11.45
N VAL A 176 -15.17 -3.63 -12.69
CA VAL A 176 -15.89 -3.27 -13.94
C VAL A 176 -15.02 -3.57 -15.17
N GLY A 177 -15.50 -4.47 -15.99
CA GLY A 177 -15.48 -4.43 -17.43
C GLY A 177 -14.24 -3.93 -18.16
N LEU A 178 -13.03 -4.45 -17.87
CA LEU A 178 -11.92 -4.31 -18.83
C LEU A 178 -12.36 -4.86 -20.18
N SER A 179 -12.05 -4.15 -21.26
CA SER A 179 -12.24 -4.65 -22.62
C SER A 179 -11.34 -5.86 -22.89
N TYR A 180 -11.64 -6.66 -23.90
CA TYR A 180 -10.76 -7.77 -24.30
C TYR A 180 -9.38 -7.29 -24.69
N TYR A 181 -9.30 -6.09 -25.27
CA TYR A 181 -8.02 -5.48 -25.65
C TYR A 181 -7.17 -5.13 -24.43
N GLU A 182 -7.75 -4.51 -23.42
CA GLU A 182 -7.04 -4.16 -22.16
C GLU A 182 -6.54 -5.41 -21.44
N ARG A 183 -7.37 -6.46 -21.34
CA ARG A 183 -6.95 -7.77 -20.80
C ARG A 183 -5.78 -8.36 -21.54
N ALA A 184 -5.85 -8.35 -22.86
CA ALA A 184 -4.77 -8.86 -23.71
C ALA A 184 -3.49 -8.04 -23.56
N ARG A 185 -3.62 -6.72 -23.43
CA ARG A 185 -2.49 -5.82 -23.20
C ARG A 185 -1.80 -6.08 -21.87
N ILE A 186 -2.55 -6.38 -20.81
CA ILE A 186 -2.00 -6.80 -19.54
C ILE A 186 -1.14 -8.07 -19.70
N VAL A 187 -1.65 -9.09 -20.42
CA VAL A 187 -0.90 -10.32 -20.72
C VAL A 187 0.39 -10.00 -21.47
N ALA A 188 0.31 -9.31 -22.58
CA ALA A 188 1.47 -9.00 -23.42
C ALA A 188 2.55 -8.24 -22.64
N ARG A 189 2.16 -7.18 -21.94
CA ARG A 189 3.10 -6.34 -21.18
C ARG A 189 3.71 -7.05 -19.98
N SER A 190 2.99 -7.94 -19.32
CA SER A 190 3.53 -8.73 -18.20
C SER A 190 4.67 -9.66 -18.65
N VAL A 191 4.63 -10.13 -19.90
CA VAL A 191 5.71 -10.92 -20.50
C VAL A 191 6.86 -10.03 -20.95
N ASP A 192 6.58 -8.89 -21.60
CA ASP A 192 7.61 -7.92 -22.01
C ASP A 192 8.47 -7.45 -20.82
N ARG A 193 7.89 -7.44 -19.62
CA ARG A 193 8.56 -7.04 -18.39
C ARG A 193 9.09 -8.20 -17.56
N SER A 194 9.16 -9.38 -18.17
CA SER A 194 9.72 -10.60 -17.56
C SER A 194 9.02 -11.07 -16.27
N VAL A 195 7.80 -10.58 -15.98
CA VAL A 195 6.98 -11.11 -14.87
C VAL A 195 6.56 -12.54 -15.15
N PHE A 196 6.22 -12.83 -16.41
CA PHE A 196 5.89 -14.18 -16.87
C PHE A 196 6.76 -14.59 -18.05
N ARG A 197 7.01 -15.89 -18.16
CA ARG A 197 7.91 -16.45 -19.19
C ARG A 197 7.31 -16.44 -20.61
N SER A 198 5.98 -16.40 -20.72
CA SER A 198 5.28 -16.41 -22.01
C SER A 198 3.83 -15.94 -21.87
N ASP A 199 3.24 -15.47 -22.97
CA ASP A 199 1.83 -15.05 -23.04
C ASP A 199 0.88 -16.17 -22.60
N ARG A 200 1.20 -17.44 -22.90
CA ARG A 200 0.40 -18.59 -22.48
C ARG A 200 0.41 -18.78 -20.96
N VAL A 201 1.56 -18.64 -20.32
CA VAL A 201 1.69 -18.76 -18.86
C VAL A 201 1.00 -17.57 -18.19
N ALA A 202 1.26 -16.35 -18.66
CA ALA A 202 0.62 -15.14 -18.16
C ALA A 202 -0.91 -15.24 -18.25
N LEU A 203 -1.44 -15.62 -19.43
CA LEU A 203 -2.87 -15.79 -19.66
C LEU A 203 -3.51 -16.82 -18.70
N ALA A 204 -2.80 -17.94 -18.45
CA ALA A 204 -3.30 -18.99 -17.58
C ALA A 204 -3.34 -18.58 -16.11
N GLN A 205 -2.36 -17.80 -15.64
CA GLN A 205 -2.25 -17.37 -14.25
C GLN A 205 -3.10 -16.13 -13.98
N LEU A 206 -2.99 -15.08 -14.80
CA LEU A 206 -3.73 -13.83 -14.62
C LEU A 206 -5.25 -13.98 -14.73
N PHE A 207 -5.70 -14.92 -15.56
CA PHE A 207 -7.11 -15.16 -15.83
C PHE A 207 -7.54 -16.58 -15.44
N ALA A 208 -6.97 -17.13 -14.35
CA ALA A 208 -7.27 -18.47 -13.87
C ALA A 208 -8.77 -18.63 -13.51
N ALA A 209 -9.35 -17.63 -12.86
CA ALA A 209 -10.75 -17.60 -12.44
C ALA A 209 -11.75 -17.38 -13.60
N VAL A 210 -11.26 -17.00 -14.79
CA VAL A 210 -12.12 -16.66 -15.95
C VAL A 210 -12.47 -17.92 -16.75
N SER A 211 -13.67 -17.97 -17.31
CA SER A 211 -14.12 -19.12 -18.14
C SER A 211 -13.17 -19.39 -19.30
N ARG A 212 -13.06 -20.67 -19.70
CA ARG A 212 -12.20 -21.11 -20.82
C ARG A 212 -12.50 -20.36 -22.12
N SER A 213 -13.78 -20.12 -22.41
CA SER A 213 -14.18 -19.38 -23.62
C SER A 213 -13.68 -17.93 -23.58
N LYS A 214 -13.90 -17.23 -22.46
CA LYS A 214 -13.43 -15.85 -22.29
C LYS A 214 -11.89 -15.77 -22.37
N ARG A 215 -11.19 -16.71 -21.72
CA ARG A 215 -9.73 -16.80 -21.76
C ARG A 215 -9.20 -17.04 -23.19
N SER A 216 -9.86 -17.90 -23.97
CA SER A 216 -9.51 -18.12 -25.39
C SER A 216 -9.60 -16.84 -26.20
N LYS A 217 -10.66 -16.04 -26.01
CA LYS A 217 -10.83 -14.74 -26.69
C LYS A 217 -9.73 -13.75 -26.29
N ILE A 218 -9.41 -13.66 -24.98
CA ILE A 218 -8.28 -12.83 -24.53
C ILE A 218 -7.01 -13.25 -25.24
N GLY A 219 -6.73 -14.55 -25.34
CA GLY A 219 -5.56 -15.08 -26.06
C GLY A 219 -5.50 -14.66 -27.53
N GLN A 220 -6.64 -14.63 -28.22
CA GLN A 220 -6.70 -14.13 -29.60
C GLN A 220 -6.39 -12.62 -29.65
N PHE A 221 -6.91 -11.83 -28.71
CA PHE A 221 -6.60 -10.41 -28.62
C PHE A 221 -5.12 -10.12 -28.28
N VAL A 222 -4.40 -11.06 -27.67
CA VAL A 222 -2.94 -10.91 -27.45
C VAL A 222 -2.21 -10.82 -28.79
N THR A 223 -2.61 -11.58 -29.80
CA THR A 223 -2.04 -11.45 -31.16
C THR A 223 -2.28 -10.06 -31.74
N LEU A 224 -3.49 -9.50 -31.56
CA LEU A 224 -3.82 -8.15 -31.99
C LEU A 224 -2.93 -7.09 -31.30
N VAL A 225 -2.75 -7.21 -29.98
CA VAL A 225 -1.88 -6.32 -29.20
C VAL A 225 -0.43 -6.41 -29.68
N ARG A 226 0.09 -7.63 -29.87
CA ARG A 226 1.47 -7.85 -30.33
C ARG A 226 1.79 -7.16 -31.66
N GLN A 227 0.80 -7.09 -32.54
CA GLN A 227 1.00 -6.54 -33.88
C GLN A 227 0.60 -5.07 -34.01
N LEU A 228 -0.41 -4.61 -33.30
CA LEU A 228 -1.04 -3.31 -33.56
C LEU A 228 -1.02 -2.32 -32.39
N ASP A 229 -0.50 -2.68 -31.19
CA ASP A 229 -0.59 -1.81 -29.98
C ASP A 229 -0.05 -0.39 -30.23
N GLN A 230 1.02 -0.24 -31.02
CA GLN A 230 1.61 1.06 -31.32
C GLN A 230 0.85 1.88 -32.39
N GLY A 231 0.02 1.22 -33.20
CA GLY A 231 -0.70 1.85 -34.32
C GLY A 231 -2.14 2.26 -33.97
N LEU A 232 -2.70 1.73 -32.89
CA LEU A 232 -4.10 1.95 -32.52
C LEU A 232 -4.28 3.25 -31.74
N LYS A 233 -5.10 4.17 -32.24
CA LYS A 233 -5.42 5.44 -31.57
C LYS A 233 -6.47 5.29 -30.48
N HIS A 234 -7.45 4.39 -30.65
CA HIS A 234 -8.58 4.18 -29.74
C HIS A 234 -8.78 2.69 -29.41
N PRO A 235 -7.81 2.05 -28.75
CA PRO A 235 -7.85 0.60 -28.51
C PRO A 235 -8.98 0.17 -27.57
N THR A 236 -9.46 1.06 -26.68
CA THR A 236 -10.56 0.79 -25.75
C THR A 236 -11.92 0.69 -26.42
N GLU A 237 -12.08 1.27 -27.59
CA GLU A 237 -13.33 1.26 -28.37
C GLU A 237 -13.48 -0.03 -29.22
N ILE A 238 -12.45 -0.87 -29.27
CA ILE A 238 -12.49 -2.13 -30.02
C ILE A 238 -13.44 -3.10 -29.33
N THR A 239 -14.58 -3.34 -29.96
CA THR A 239 -15.57 -4.32 -29.47
C THR A 239 -15.03 -5.74 -29.62
N GLU A 240 -15.60 -6.69 -28.88
CA GLU A 240 -15.26 -8.11 -29.02
C GLU A 240 -15.36 -8.58 -30.48
N ARG A 241 -16.46 -8.23 -31.15
CA ARG A 241 -16.73 -8.65 -32.55
C ARG A 241 -15.70 -8.07 -33.53
N SER A 242 -15.42 -6.77 -33.44
CA SER A 242 -14.46 -6.12 -34.31
C SER A 242 -13.04 -6.60 -34.09
N GLY A 243 -12.65 -6.81 -32.82
CA GLY A 243 -11.34 -7.34 -32.48
C GLY A 243 -11.10 -8.76 -32.98
N LEU A 244 -12.08 -9.65 -32.84
CA LEU A 244 -11.99 -11.01 -33.37
C LEU A 244 -11.93 -11.02 -34.92
N ALA A 245 -12.66 -10.13 -35.58
CA ALA A 245 -12.58 -10.00 -37.04
C ALA A 245 -11.19 -9.50 -37.48
N LEU A 246 -10.59 -8.54 -36.76
CA LEU A 246 -9.23 -8.08 -37.01
C LEU A 246 -8.20 -9.20 -36.82
N VAL A 247 -8.33 -10.02 -35.76
CA VAL A 247 -7.43 -11.17 -35.55
C VAL A 247 -7.50 -12.18 -36.69
N GLN A 248 -8.66 -12.36 -37.35
CA GLN A 248 -8.82 -13.26 -38.50
C GLN A 248 -8.19 -12.69 -39.77
N ALA A 249 -8.02 -11.39 -39.83
CA ALA A 249 -7.45 -10.69 -41.00
C ALA A 249 -5.92 -10.53 -40.89
N LEU A 250 -5.33 -10.79 -39.73
CA LEU A 250 -3.89 -10.77 -39.48
C LEU A 250 -3.25 -12.12 -39.77
#